data_193e773f41d37370b9ce8e323ac9a990
#
_entry.id   193e773f41d37370b9ce8e323ac9a990
#
_cell.length_a   1.000
_cell.length_b   1.000
_cell.length_c   1.000
_cell.angle_alpha   90.00
_cell.angle_beta   90.00
_cell.angle_gamma   90.00
#
_symmetry.space_group_name_H-M   'P 1'
#
loop_
_entity.id
_entity.type
_entity.pdbx_description
1 polymer ?
#
loop_
_entity_poly.entity_id
_entity_poly.type
_entity_poly.pdbx_seq_one_letter_code
_entity_poly.pdbx_strand_id
1 'polypeptide(L)'
;MTLSIIEQAVRRRVSDLGLSAGTRILDAPCGAGALSMALRERGYQMFGADVDPAAATRLGDSFTVADLSQPLPWPDEFFDAALSVEGIEHLENRHAYLRELCRVLKRGGTLVLTTPNTVSLRSRVRFRGSGFFHQDPRPLREAARHPLHHIGLMTFPQLRYALHTSGFRIVDVGHTHIKPVSYIYAVLVPWAWLYTTTAFRKERDAAQRAANREIRAALFSRSLLFGENVMVIARKTLG
;
A
#
# COMPACT_ATOMS: atom_id res chain seq x y z
N MET A 1 0.70 -18.02 15.58
CA MET A 1 1.29 -16.65 15.60
C MET A 1 0.17 -15.64 15.46
N THR A 2 0.19 -14.57 16.26
CA THR A 2 -0.87 -13.56 16.20
C THR A 2 -0.57 -12.60 15.07
N LEU A 3 -1.53 -12.39 14.16
CA LEU A 3 -1.43 -11.39 13.12
C LEU A 3 -1.36 -9.99 13.74
N SER A 4 -0.54 -9.12 13.18
CA SER A 4 -0.54 -7.68 13.48
C SER A 4 -1.90 -7.06 13.13
N ILE A 5 -2.18 -5.88 13.64
CA ILE A 5 -3.42 -5.14 13.33
C ILE A 5 -3.55 -4.85 11.83
N ILE A 6 -2.42 -4.63 11.14
CA ILE A 6 -2.35 -4.39 9.70
C ILE A 6 -2.71 -5.68 8.95
N GLU A 7 -2.03 -6.80 9.27
CA GLU A 7 -2.31 -8.10 8.65
C GLU A 7 -3.75 -8.57 8.87
N GLN A 8 -4.33 -8.32 10.05
CA GLN A 8 -5.74 -8.61 10.32
C GLN A 8 -6.67 -7.79 9.41
N ALA A 9 -6.36 -6.51 9.19
CA ALA A 9 -7.14 -5.66 8.29
C ALA A 9 -7.02 -6.12 6.84
N VAL A 10 -5.80 -6.46 6.38
CA VAL A 10 -5.57 -7.02 5.03
C VAL A 10 -6.29 -8.35 4.85
N ARG A 11 -6.18 -9.27 5.83
CA ARG A 11 -6.88 -10.56 5.78
C ARG A 11 -8.39 -10.40 5.64
N ARG A 12 -9.01 -9.48 6.40
CA ARG A 12 -10.44 -9.15 6.25
C ARG A 12 -10.73 -8.64 4.86
N ARG A 13 -9.93 -7.70 4.37
CA ARG A 13 -10.12 -7.11 3.07
C ARG A 13 -10.01 -8.12 1.91
N VAL A 14 -9.04 -9.04 1.99
CA VAL A 14 -8.90 -10.12 1.01
C VAL A 14 -10.15 -11.01 1.00
N SER A 15 -10.72 -11.30 2.18
CA SER A 15 -11.97 -12.07 2.27
C SER A 15 -13.16 -11.36 1.60
N ASP A 16 -13.20 -10.01 1.69
CA ASP A 16 -14.27 -9.20 1.09
C ASP A 16 -14.15 -9.11 -0.45
N LEU A 17 -13.00 -9.49 -1.03
CA LEU A 17 -12.81 -9.51 -2.49
C LEU A 17 -13.58 -10.64 -3.19
N GLY A 18 -14.10 -11.62 -2.48
CA GLY A 18 -14.86 -12.73 -3.03
C GLY A 18 -14.01 -13.67 -3.90
N LEU A 19 -12.72 -13.80 -3.61
CA LEU A 19 -11.82 -14.70 -4.33
C LEU A 19 -12.17 -16.16 -4.01
N SER A 20 -12.13 -17.02 -5.04
CA SER A 20 -12.42 -18.45 -4.90
C SER A 20 -11.28 -19.20 -4.21
N ALA A 21 -11.57 -20.35 -3.62
CA ALA A 21 -10.54 -21.28 -3.17
C ALA A 21 -9.63 -21.67 -4.35
N GLY A 22 -8.34 -21.88 -4.09
CA GLY A 22 -7.35 -22.15 -5.11
C GLY A 22 -6.80 -20.93 -5.84
N THR A 23 -7.32 -19.71 -5.58
CA THR A 23 -6.76 -18.46 -6.12
C THR A 23 -5.28 -18.34 -5.76
N ARG A 24 -4.43 -18.06 -6.75
CA ARG A 24 -2.99 -17.82 -6.55
C ARG A 24 -2.73 -16.41 -6.09
N ILE A 25 -2.19 -16.26 -4.90
CA ILE A 25 -1.91 -14.95 -4.28
C ILE A 25 -0.41 -14.84 -3.97
N LEU A 26 0.22 -13.79 -4.48
CA LEU A 26 1.57 -13.38 -4.10
C LEU A 26 1.49 -12.50 -2.85
N ASP A 27 2.36 -12.77 -1.87
CA ASP A 27 2.59 -11.91 -0.69
C ASP A 27 4.05 -11.42 -0.74
N ALA A 28 4.26 -10.15 -1.05
CA ALA A 28 5.59 -9.56 -1.28
C ALA A 28 5.62 -8.08 -0.82
N PRO A 29 6.40 -7.76 0.23
CA PRO A 29 7.17 -8.68 1.09
C PRO A 29 6.25 -9.48 2.03
N CYS A 30 6.56 -10.74 2.27
CA CYS A 30 5.75 -11.61 3.14
C CYS A 30 6.23 -11.64 4.60
N GLY A 31 7.36 -11.00 4.91
CA GLY A 31 7.98 -11.04 6.23
C GLY A 31 8.12 -12.47 6.75
N ALA A 32 7.67 -12.73 7.97
CA ALA A 32 7.70 -14.06 8.56
C ALA A 32 6.57 -15.00 8.06
N GLY A 33 5.78 -14.63 7.05
CA GLY A 33 4.76 -15.48 6.43
C GLY A 33 3.47 -15.66 7.24
N ALA A 34 3.22 -14.84 8.27
CA ALA A 34 2.04 -15.01 9.13
C ALA A 34 0.73 -14.76 8.37
N LEU A 35 0.66 -13.69 7.57
CA LEU A 35 -0.50 -13.39 6.74
C LEU A 35 -0.73 -14.47 5.69
N SER A 36 0.33 -14.89 5.00
CA SER A 36 0.27 -15.97 4.01
C SER A 36 -0.28 -17.26 4.60
N MET A 37 0.16 -17.67 5.81
CA MET A 37 -0.36 -18.85 6.48
C MET A 37 -1.85 -18.72 6.80
N ALA A 38 -2.27 -17.57 7.34
CA ALA A 38 -3.67 -17.33 7.68
C ALA A 38 -4.61 -17.27 6.45
N LEU A 39 -4.07 -16.91 5.26
CA LEU A 39 -4.80 -16.93 4.00
C LEU A 39 -4.80 -18.36 3.38
N ARG A 40 -3.71 -19.11 3.53
CA ARG A 40 -3.65 -20.53 3.13
C ARG A 40 -4.71 -21.36 3.85
N GLU A 41 -4.95 -21.13 5.14
CA GLU A 41 -6.03 -21.77 5.92
C GLU A 41 -7.44 -21.50 5.36
N ARG A 42 -7.59 -20.46 4.52
CA ARG A 42 -8.84 -20.14 3.80
C ARG A 42 -8.92 -20.75 2.41
N GLY A 43 -7.97 -21.61 2.06
CA GLY A 43 -7.94 -22.33 0.80
C GLY A 43 -7.26 -21.59 -0.35
N TYR A 44 -6.59 -20.45 -0.12
CA TYR A 44 -5.82 -19.77 -1.17
C TYR A 44 -4.46 -20.44 -1.40
N GLN A 45 -3.96 -20.40 -2.63
CA GLN A 45 -2.61 -20.82 -2.97
C GLN A 45 -1.66 -19.63 -2.75
N MET A 46 -0.95 -19.64 -1.61
CA MET A 46 -0.08 -18.54 -1.22
C MET A 46 1.35 -18.75 -1.69
N PHE A 47 1.94 -17.71 -2.25
CA PHE A 47 3.34 -17.62 -2.63
C PHE A 47 3.96 -16.43 -1.91
N GLY A 48 5.06 -16.63 -1.21
CA GLY A 48 5.75 -15.59 -0.45
C GLY A 48 7.06 -15.18 -1.11
N ALA A 49 7.36 -13.88 -1.11
CA ALA A 49 8.66 -13.33 -1.47
C ALA A 49 9.16 -12.38 -0.39
N ASP A 50 10.40 -12.52 0.01
CA ASP A 50 11.08 -11.59 0.92
C ASP A 50 12.59 -11.70 0.73
N VAL A 51 13.32 -10.66 1.10
CA VAL A 51 14.79 -10.68 1.14
C VAL A 51 15.29 -11.50 2.35
N ASP A 52 14.52 -11.55 3.43
CA ASP A 52 14.82 -12.34 4.62
C ASP A 52 14.30 -13.78 4.47
N PRO A 53 15.17 -14.80 4.54
CA PRO A 53 14.76 -16.20 4.43
C PRO A 53 13.95 -16.71 5.63
N ALA A 54 13.72 -15.91 6.67
CA ALA A 54 12.97 -16.33 7.87
C ALA A 54 11.57 -16.86 7.57
N ALA A 55 10.92 -16.42 6.49
CA ALA A 55 9.63 -16.93 6.06
C ALA A 55 9.68 -18.34 5.47
N ALA A 56 10.84 -18.80 4.98
CA ALA A 56 10.99 -20.11 4.34
C ALA A 56 10.56 -21.28 5.24
N THR A 57 10.78 -21.16 6.54
CA THR A 57 10.42 -22.20 7.53
C THR A 57 8.92 -22.49 7.59
N ARG A 58 8.07 -21.54 7.14
CA ARG A 58 6.60 -21.65 7.20
C ARG A 58 5.98 -21.93 5.85
N LEU A 59 6.50 -21.32 4.83
CA LEU A 59 5.93 -21.39 3.49
C LEU A 59 6.51 -22.55 2.66
N GLY A 60 7.68 -23.09 3.07
CA GLY A 60 8.36 -24.19 2.36
C GLY A 60 8.59 -23.81 0.90
N ASP A 61 8.28 -24.73 -0.02
CA ASP A 61 8.46 -24.55 -1.47
C ASP A 61 7.64 -23.39 -2.07
N SER A 62 6.73 -22.82 -1.31
CA SER A 62 5.97 -21.63 -1.74
C SER A 62 6.64 -20.31 -1.36
N PHE A 63 7.83 -20.34 -0.79
CA PHE A 63 8.64 -19.19 -0.47
C PHE A 63 9.82 -19.05 -1.43
N THR A 64 10.08 -17.83 -1.85
CA THR A 64 11.25 -17.49 -2.67
C THR A 64 11.99 -16.32 -2.06
N VAL A 65 13.29 -16.46 -1.85
CA VAL A 65 14.15 -15.33 -1.49
C VAL A 65 14.22 -14.41 -2.70
N ALA A 66 13.75 -13.19 -2.56
CA ALA A 66 13.73 -12.22 -3.65
C ALA A 66 13.95 -10.79 -3.14
N ASP A 67 14.84 -10.08 -3.82
CA ASP A 67 14.97 -8.63 -3.68
C ASP A 67 13.88 -7.97 -4.54
N LEU A 68 12.93 -7.30 -3.89
CA LEU A 68 11.80 -6.66 -4.57
C LEU A 68 12.21 -5.43 -5.42
N SER A 69 13.48 -5.02 -5.38
CA SER A 69 14.05 -4.03 -6.30
C SER A 69 14.47 -4.64 -7.65
N GLN A 70 14.47 -5.97 -7.75
CA GLN A 70 14.82 -6.76 -8.93
C GLN A 70 13.57 -7.38 -9.58
N PRO A 71 13.67 -7.92 -10.82
CA PRO A 71 12.58 -8.67 -11.43
C PRO A 71 12.13 -9.85 -10.57
N LEU A 72 10.83 -10.00 -10.39
CA LEU A 72 10.26 -11.10 -9.62
C LEU A 72 10.39 -12.43 -10.36
N PRO A 73 10.73 -13.55 -9.68
CA PRO A 73 11.06 -14.83 -10.31
C PRO A 73 9.82 -15.64 -10.75
N TRP A 74 8.77 -14.96 -11.17
CA TRP A 74 7.57 -15.60 -11.72
C TRP A 74 7.28 -15.10 -13.13
N PRO A 75 6.64 -15.94 -13.97
CA PRO A 75 6.25 -15.54 -15.31
C PRO A 75 5.16 -14.47 -15.30
N ASP A 76 4.94 -13.84 -16.46
CA ASP A 76 3.86 -12.91 -16.67
C ASP A 76 2.50 -13.58 -16.41
N GLU A 77 1.56 -12.82 -15.86
CA GLU A 77 0.18 -13.23 -15.65
C GLU A 77 0.01 -14.54 -14.84
N PHE A 78 0.88 -14.76 -13.85
CA PHE A 78 0.85 -15.97 -13.03
C PHE A 78 -0.14 -15.88 -11.86
N PHE A 79 -0.28 -14.70 -11.23
CA PHE A 79 -1.09 -14.52 -10.03
C PHE A 79 -2.46 -13.90 -10.31
N ASP A 80 -3.47 -14.32 -9.55
CA ASP A 80 -4.81 -13.71 -9.55
C ASP A 80 -4.86 -12.46 -8.68
N ALA A 81 -4.09 -12.47 -7.58
CA ALA A 81 -3.95 -11.33 -6.69
C ALA A 81 -2.51 -11.20 -6.15
N ALA A 82 -2.15 -9.99 -5.73
CA ALA A 82 -0.90 -9.71 -5.03
C ALA A 82 -1.17 -8.84 -3.80
N LEU A 83 -0.39 -9.09 -2.75
CA LEU A 83 -0.37 -8.33 -1.52
C LEU A 83 0.98 -7.63 -1.42
N SER A 84 0.97 -6.34 -1.08
CA SER A 84 2.16 -5.56 -0.75
C SER A 84 1.89 -4.84 0.56
N VAL A 85 2.28 -5.49 1.67
CA VAL A 85 1.94 -5.04 3.02
C VAL A 85 3.14 -4.40 3.67
N GLU A 86 3.09 -3.06 3.86
CA GLU A 86 4.17 -2.27 4.47
C GLU A 86 5.54 -2.58 3.84
N GLY A 87 5.61 -2.55 2.52
CA GLY A 87 6.81 -2.93 1.77
C GLY A 87 7.32 -1.83 0.83
N ILE A 88 6.42 -1.17 0.12
CA ILE A 88 6.78 -0.20 -0.92
C ILE A 88 7.59 0.99 -0.41
N GLU A 89 7.38 1.39 0.84
CA GLU A 89 8.11 2.49 1.50
C GLU A 89 9.58 2.19 1.78
N HIS A 90 9.98 0.93 1.72
CA HIS A 90 11.36 0.49 1.92
C HIS A 90 12.17 0.42 0.63
N LEU A 91 11.53 0.58 -0.53
CA LEU A 91 12.14 0.40 -1.83
C LEU A 91 12.62 1.73 -2.44
N GLU A 92 13.82 1.71 -3.02
CA GLU A 92 14.35 2.84 -3.78
C GLU A 92 13.55 3.02 -5.08
N ASN A 93 13.38 1.96 -5.87
CA ASN A 93 12.69 2.00 -7.16
C ASN A 93 11.26 1.45 -7.09
N ARG A 94 10.38 2.19 -6.45
CA ARG A 94 8.95 1.84 -6.27
C ARG A 94 8.20 1.63 -7.58
N HIS A 95 8.53 2.40 -8.63
CA HIS A 95 7.88 2.24 -9.93
C HIS A 95 8.29 0.94 -10.63
N ALA A 96 9.55 0.52 -10.51
CA ALA A 96 9.97 -0.78 -11.03
C ALA A 96 9.24 -1.92 -10.31
N TYR A 97 9.17 -1.87 -8.99
CA TYR A 97 8.41 -2.85 -8.20
C TYR A 97 6.93 -2.92 -8.58
N LEU A 98 6.26 -1.79 -8.73
CA LEU A 98 4.85 -1.77 -9.15
C LEU A 98 4.66 -2.33 -10.57
N ARG A 99 5.60 -2.06 -11.50
CA ARG A 99 5.57 -2.68 -12.84
C ARG A 99 5.75 -4.19 -12.79
N GLU A 100 6.64 -4.68 -11.91
CA GLU A 100 6.83 -6.12 -11.71
C GLU A 100 5.59 -6.79 -11.12
N LEU A 101 4.96 -6.18 -10.10
CA LEU A 101 3.68 -6.66 -9.58
C LEU A 101 2.59 -6.67 -10.68
N CYS A 102 2.58 -5.63 -11.54
CA CYS A 102 1.66 -5.59 -12.67
C CYS A 102 1.97 -6.69 -13.69
N ARG A 103 3.25 -6.94 -13.99
CA ARG A 103 3.67 -7.99 -14.92
C ARG A 103 3.20 -9.38 -14.47
N VAL A 104 3.48 -9.73 -13.22
CA VAL A 104 3.17 -11.07 -12.69
C VAL A 104 1.67 -11.29 -12.39
N LEU A 105 0.88 -10.22 -12.26
CA LEU A 105 -0.56 -10.31 -12.11
C LEU A 105 -1.24 -10.61 -13.45
N LYS A 106 -2.26 -11.46 -13.43
CA LYS A 106 -3.16 -11.67 -14.56
C LYS A 106 -3.92 -10.40 -14.93
N ARG A 107 -4.42 -10.31 -16.15
CA ARG A 107 -5.33 -9.22 -16.57
C ARG A 107 -6.53 -9.15 -15.65
N GLY A 108 -6.86 -7.96 -15.16
CA GLY A 108 -7.91 -7.76 -14.16
C GLY A 108 -7.55 -8.25 -12.75
N GLY A 109 -6.33 -8.79 -12.55
CA GLY A 109 -5.83 -9.21 -11.24
C GLY A 109 -5.80 -8.07 -10.24
N THR A 110 -5.91 -8.40 -8.97
CA THR A 110 -6.09 -7.44 -7.87
C THR A 110 -4.81 -7.27 -7.08
N LEU A 111 -4.40 -6.02 -6.85
CA LEU A 111 -3.36 -5.64 -5.89
C LEU A 111 -4.01 -5.07 -4.63
N VAL A 112 -3.63 -5.61 -3.47
CA VAL A 112 -3.90 -5.04 -2.15
C VAL A 112 -2.59 -4.48 -1.61
N LEU A 113 -2.51 -3.17 -1.44
CA LEU A 113 -1.29 -2.50 -1.00
C LEU A 113 -1.57 -1.69 0.27
N THR A 114 -0.70 -1.84 1.29
CA THR A 114 -0.70 -0.94 2.44
C THR A 114 0.64 -0.23 2.56
N THR A 115 0.59 1.00 3.07
CA THR A 115 1.78 1.81 3.37
C THR A 115 1.39 2.90 4.39
N PRO A 116 2.35 3.52 5.11
CA PRO A 116 2.08 4.61 6.04
C PRO A 116 1.27 5.75 5.42
N ASN A 117 0.25 6.22 6.14
CA ASN A 117 -0.58 7.32 5.68
C ASN A 117 0.07 8.68 6.00
N THR A 118 0.87 9.18 5.09
CA THR A 118 1.55 10.48 5.22
C THR A 118 0.59 11.67 5.12
N VAL A 119 -0.63 11.48 4.58
CA VAL A 119 -1.62 12.56 4.37
C VAL A 119 -2.69 12.63 5.45
N SER A 120 -2.65 11.78 6.49
CA SER A 120 -3.53 11.93 7.64
C SER A 120 -3.34 13.30 8.31
N LEU A 121 -4.40 13.86 8.90
CA LEU A 121 -4.31 15.17 9.56
C LEU A 121 -3.24 15.18 10.64
N ARG A 122 -3.11 14.10 11.40
CA ARG A 122 -2.05 13.94 12.41
C ARG A 122 -0.66 14.03 11.80
N SER A 123 -0.45 13.38 10.64
CA SER A 123 0.83 13.39 9.93
C SER A 123 1.14 14.76 9.34
N ARG A 124 0.14 15.46 8.77
CA ARG A 124 0.30 16.82 8.25
C ARG A 124 0.70 17.82 9.33
N VAL A 125 0.06 17.78 10.51
CA VAL A 125 0.41 18.64 11.65
C VAL A 125 1.82 18.38 12.11
N ARG A 126 2.21 17.11 12.25
CA ARG A 126 3.56 16.77 12.66
C ARG A 126 4.59 17.24 11.63
N PHE A 127 4.35 16.97 10.34
CA PHE A 127 5.24 17.41 9.26
C PHE A 127 5.44 18.92 9.26
N ARG A 128 4.37 19.69 9.44
CA ARG A 128 4.44 21.16 9.53
C ARG A 128 5.34 21.63 10.69
N GLY A 129 5.35 20.92 11.82
CA GLY A 129 6.13 21.31 13.00
C GLY A 129 7.54 20.75 13.05
N SER A 130 7.82 19.63 12.38
CA SER A 130 9.09 18.92 12.54
C SER A 130 9.79 18.53 11.23
N GLY A 131 9.12 18.64 10.08
CA GLY A 131 9.61 18.13 8.79
C GLY A 131 9.51 16.60 8.66
N PHE A 132 8.98 15.90 9.67
CA PHE A 132 8.84 14.44 9.67
C PHE A 132 7.38 13.99 9.71
N PHE A 133 7.07 12.92 8.99
CA PHE A 133 5.74 12.31 9.05
C PHE A 133 5.52 11.56 10.37
N HIS A 134 4.25 11.30 10.70
CA HIS A 134 3.90 10.70 11.99
C HIS A 134 4.52 9.32 12.22
N GLN A 135 4.58 8.48 11.20
CA GLN A 135 5.11 7.12 11.31
C GLN A 135 6.63 7.03 11.12
N ASP A 136 7.26 8.10 10.66
CA ASP A 136 8.71 8.23 10.54
C ASP A 136 9.18 9.54 11.19
N PRO A 137 9.23 9.56 12.53
CA PRO A 137 9.40 10.79 13.28
C PRO A 137 10.85 11.23 13.48
N ARG A 138 11.82 10.54 12.91
CA ARG A 138 13.26 10.77 13.14
C ARG A 138 14.04 10.65 11.84
N PRO A 139 15.23 11.31 11.76
CA PRO A 139 16.15 11.08 10.64
C PRO A 139 16.56 9.61 10.54
N LEU A 140 16.76 9.16 9.31
CA LEU A 140 17.30 7.83 9.03
C LEU A 140 18.73 7.72 9.59
N ARG A 141 19.11 6.55 10.06
CA ARG A 141 20.47 6.27 10.56
C ARG A 141 21.40 6.01 9.37
N GLU A 142 22.19 7.00 8.98
CA GLU A 142 23.13 6.90 7.86
C GLU A 142 24.23 5.87 8.09
N ALA A 143 24.67 5.68 9.36
CA ALA A 143 25.70 4.71 9.74
C ALA A 143 25.22 3.24 9.71
N ALA A 144 23.92 2.99 9.63
CA ALA A 144 23.35 1.65 9.65
C ALA A 144 22.40 1.48 8.46
N ARG A 145 22.86 0.85 7.39
CA ARG A 145 21.96 0.42 6.31
C ARG A 145 21.04 -0.67 6.86
N HIS A 146 19.76 -0.34 7.01
CA HIS A 146 18.75 -1.28 7.47
C HIS A 146 17.64 -1.39 6.41
N PRO A 147 17.27 -2.61 5.97
CA PRO A 147 16.28 -2.81 4.93
C PRO A 147 14.89 -2.26 5.28
N LEU A 148 14.61 -2.07 6.57
CA LEU A 148 13.33 -1.54 7.06
C LEU A 148 13.32 -0.01 7.27
N HIS A 149 14.27 0.74 6.69
CA HIS A 149 14.19 2.19 6.69
C HIS A 149 13.11 2.67 5.70
N HIS A 150 12.27 3.61 6.12
CA HIS A 150 11.24 4.22 5.25
C HIS A 150 11.86 5.26 4.30
N ILE A 151 12.65 4.80 3.34
CA ILE A 151 13.32 5.67 2.35
C ILE A 151 12.37 6.18 1.27
N GLY A 152 11.19 5.59 1.18
CA GLY A 152 10.24 5.73 0.08
C GLY A 152 8.84 6.16 0.46
N LEU A 153 8.65 6.89 1.57
CA LEU A 153 7.32 7.39 1.93
C LEU A 153 6.71 8.23 0.80
N MET A 154 5.45 7.96 0.48
CA MET A 154 4.69 8.66 -0.55
C MET A 154 3.43 9.30 0.03
N THR A 155 3.03 10.44 -0.53
CA THR A 155 1.68 10.95 -0.34
C THR A 155 0.69 10.14 -1.18
N PHE A 156 -0.60 10.14 -0.82
CA PHE A 156 -1.62 9.45 -1.61
C PHE A 156 -1.64 9.88 -3.10
N PRO A 157 -1.53 11.17 -3.47
CA PRO A 157 -1.42 11.54 -4.88
C PRO A 157 -0.21 10.95 -5.60
N GLN A 158 0.95 10.86 -4.93
CA GLN A 158 2.15 10.21 -5.50
C GLN A 158 1.95 8.71 -5.65
N LEU A 159 1.38 8.03 -4.65
CA LEU A 159 1.04 6.60 -4.72
C LEU A 159 0.05 6.32 -5.86
N ARG A 160 -1.00 7.16 -5.99
CA ARG A 160 -1.96 7.07 -7.10
C ARG A 160 -1.26 7.21 -8.45
N TYR A 161 -0.40 8.23 -8.60
CA TYR A 161 0.37 8.42 -9.83
C TYR A 161 1.22 7.19 -10.15
N ALA A 162 1.99 6.69 -9.17
CA ALA A 162 2.84 5.53 -9.34
C ALA A 162 2.05 4.28 -9.77
N LEU A 163 0.90 4.02 -9.15
CA LEU A 163 0.01 2.91 -9.50
C LEU A 163 -0.54 3.06 -10.93
N HIS A 164 -1.12 4.23 -11.26
CA HIS A 164 -1.78 4.44 -12.55
C HIS A 164 -0.78 4.42 -13.72
N THR A 165 0.45 4.90 -13.51
CA THR A 165 1.52 4.85 -14.54
C THR A 165 2.23 3.50 -14.61
N SER A 166 1.98 2.60 -13.65
CA SER A 166 2.50 1.23 -13.64
C SER A 166 1.48 0.18 -14.11
N GLY A 167 0.35 0.60 -14.70
CA GLY A 167 -0.65 -0.30 -15.27
C GLY A 167 -1.76 -0.73 -14.31
N PHE A 168 -1.93 -0.02 -13.20
CA PHE A 168 -3.02 -0.25 -12.26
C PHE A 168 -4.08 0.85 -12.32
N ARG A 169 -5.31 0.51 -11.90
CA ARG A 169 -6.36 1.48 -11.58
C ARG A 169 -6.84 1.24 -10.15
N ILE A 170 -6.82 2.29 -9.32
CA ILE A 170 -7.36 2.23 -7.96
C ILE A 170 -8.88 2.08 -8.04
N VAL A 171 -9.41 1.08 -7.32
CA VAL A 171 -10.85 0.79 -7.24
C VAL A 171 -11.40 1.09 -5.85
N ASP A 172 -10.56 1.04 -4.82
CA ASP A 172 -10.98 1.41 -3.46
C ASP A 172 -9.80 1.94 -2.63
N VAL A 173 -10.10 2.80 -1.66
CA VAL A 173 -9.15 3.38 -0.71
C VAL A 173 -9.69 3.25 0.70
N GLY A 174 -9.07 2.39 1.47
CA GLY A 174 -9.36 2.12 2.87
C GLY A 174 -8.24 2.51 3.82
N HIS A 175 -8.33 1.98 5.02
CA HIS A 175 -7.31 2.11 6.07
C HIS A 175 -7.19 0.79 6.83
N THR A 176 -6.08 0.59 7.53
CA THR A 176 -5.88 -0.59 8.38
C THR A 176 -6.59 -0.41 9.72
N HIS A 177 -6.32 0.70 10.40
CA HIS A 177 -6.97 1.07 11.66
C HIS A 177 -6.92 2.59 11.87
N ILE A 178 -7.75 3.09 12.80
CA ILE A 178 -7.78 4.48 13.24
C ILE A 178 -7.56 4.52 14.75
N LYS A 179 -6.61 5.31 15.20
CA LYS A 179 -6.45 5.60 16.62
C LYS A 179 -7.45 6.68 17.05
N PRO A 180 -8.18 6.52 18.18
CA PRO A 180 -9.16 7.51 18.62
C PRO A 180 -8.63 8.93 18.72
N VAL A 181 -7.36 9.10 19.14
CA VAL A 181 -6.69 10.40 19.21
C VAL A 181 -6.61 11.13 17.87
N SER A 182 -6.70 10.42 16.75
CA SER A 182 -6.66 11.04 15.42
C SER A 182 -7.86 11.94 15.16
N TYR A 183 -9.00 11.71 15.82
CA TYR A 183 -10.20 12.54 15.66
C TYR A 183 -10.09 13.95 16.27
N ILE A 184 -9.15 14.18 17.19
CA ILE A 184 -8.88 15.53 17.73
C ILE A 184 -8.51 16.50 16.60
N TYR A 185 -7.85 16.00 15.55
CA TYR A 185 -7.44 16.79 14.40
C TYR A 185 -8.59 17.14 13.44
N ALA A 186 -9.83 16.64 13.67
CA ALA A 186 -10.98 16.91 12.81
C ALA A 186 -11.31 18.42 12.70
N VAL A 187 -10.97 19.20 13.71
CA VAL A 187 -11.08 20.67 13.71
C VAL A 187 -10.36 21.33 12.52
N LEU A 188 -9.35 20.67 11.96
CA LEU A 188 -8.57 21.18 10.82
C LEU A 188 -9.21 20.87 9.46
N VAL A 189 -10.24 20.02 9.41
CA VAL A 189 -10.86 19.58 8.14
C VAL A 189 -11.38 20.77 7.30
N PRO A 190 -12.14 21.75 7.85
CA PRO A 190 -12.66 22.86 7.06
C PRO A 190 -11.53 23.67 6.38
N TRP A 191 -10.48 23.97 7.15
CA TRP A 191 -9.33 24.72 6.63
C TRP A 191 -8.56 23.91 5.55
N ALA A 192 -8.30 22.64 5.81
CA ALA A 192 -7.62 21.76 4.84
C ALA A 192 -8.43 21.61 3.55
N TRP A 193 -9.77 21.52 3.68
CA TRP A 193 -10.68 21.42 2.54
C TRP A 193 -10.66 22.70 1.69
N LEU A 194 -10.77 23.87 2.33
CA LEU A 194 -10.73 25.16 1.65
C LEU A 194 -9.40 25.34 0.90
N TYR A 195 -8.27 25.08 1.58
CA TYR A 195 -6.94 25.19 0.97
C TYR A 195 -6.79 24.28 -0.24
N THR A 196 -7.12 22.99 -0.09
CA THR A 196 -7.03 22.01 -1.18
C THR A 196 -7.93 22.38 -2.36
N THR A 197 -9.16 22.82 -2.06
CA THR A 197 -10.11 23.19 -3.10
C THR A 197 -9.63 24.40 -3.90
N THR A 198 -9.09 25.42 -3.22
CA THR A 198 -8.57 26.62 -3.90
C THR A 198 -7.32 26.29 -4.73
N ALA A 199 -6.43 25.41 -4.24
CA ALA A 199 -5.27 24.95 -5.01
C ALA A 199 -5.69 24.19 -6.28
N PHE A 200 -6.68 23.29 -6.18
CA PHE A 200 -7.14 22.47 -7.31
C PHE A 200 -7.95 23.25 -8.36
N ARG A 201 -8.56 24.37 -7.98
CA ARG A 201 -9.27 25.25 -8.94
C ARG A 201 -8.37 25.88 -10.01
N LYS A 202 -7.05 25.93 -9.77
CA LYS A 202 -6.09 26.50 -10.71
C LYS A 202 -5.80 25.60 -11.92
N GLU A 203 -6.23 24.33 -11.86
CA GLU A 203 -6.03 23.38 -12.95
C GLU A 203 -6.92 23.72 -14.16
N ARG A 204 -6.31 23.79 -15.35
CA ARG A 204 -7.01 24.14 -16.59
C ARG A 204 -7.36 22.93 -17.44
N ASP A 205 -6.59 21.86 -17.36
CA ASP A 205 -6.86 20.62 -18.09
C ASP A 205 -8.10 19.91 -17.58
N ALA A 206 -9.00 19.49 -18.47
CA ALA A 206 -10.27 18.89 -18.12
C ALA A 206 -10.13 17.48 -17.53
N ALA A 207 -9.19 16.67 -18.09
CA ALA A 207 -8.96 15.31 -17.60
C ALA A 207 -8.30 15.37 -16.22
N GLN A 208 -7.33 16.29 -16.04
CA GLN A 208 -6.69 16.48 -14.74
C GLN A 208 -7.68 17.03 -13.69
N ARG A 209 -8.64 17.89 -14.07
CA ARG A 209 -9.72 18.32 -13.15
C ARG A 209 -10.59 17.15 -12.70
N ALA A 210 -10.87 16.20 -13.60
CA ALA A 210 -11.60 14.99 -13.21
C ALA A 210 -10.80 14.16 -12.20
N ALA A 211 -9.52 13.90 -12.48
CA ALA A 211 -8.62 13.21 -11.55
C ALA A 211 -8.50 13.94 -10.21
N ASN A 212 -8.41 15.28 -10.22
CA ASN A 212 -8.34 16.09 -9.01
C ASN A 212 -9.61 16.00 -8.14
N ARG A 213 -10.80 15.81 -8.74
CA ARG A 213 -12.03 15.55 -7.98
C ARG A 213 -11.97 14.21 -7.24
N GLU A 214 -11.50 13.15 -7.91
CA GLU A 214 -11.32 11.83 -7.28
C GLU A 214 -10.26 11.87 -6.17
N ILE A 215 -9.11 12.51 -6.44
CA ILE A 215 -8.04 12.69 -5.44
C ILE A 215 -8.57 13.46 -4.22
N ARG A 216 -9.31 14.55 -4.43
CA ARG A 216 -9.89 15.33 -3.33
C ARG A 216 -10.89 14.51 -2.54
N ALA A 217 -11.79 13.76 -3.19
CA ALA A 217 -12.74 12.89 -2.52
C ALA A 217 -12.02 11.85 -1.64
N ALA A 218 -10.94 11.22 -2.15
CA ALA A 218 -10.13 10.31 -1.38
C ALA A 218 -9.43 11.00 -0.19
N LEU A 219 -8.78 12.17 -0.42
CA LEU A 219 -8.04 12.93 0.61
C LEU A 219 -8.93 13.35 1.79
N PHE A 220 -10.22 13.57 1.54
CA PHE A 220 -11.22 13.94 2.57
C PHE A 220 -12.10 12.77 3.01
N SER A 221 -11.76 11.54 2.63
CA SER A 221 -12.36 10.35 3.20
C SER A 221 -11.90 10.13 4.65
N ARG A 222 -12.73 9.44 5.43
CA ARG A 222 -12.38 9.02 6.79
C ARG A 222 -11.04 8.27 6.83
N SER A 223 -10.80 7.45 5.82
CA SER A 223 -9.58 6.63 5.72
C SER A 223 -8.32 7.47 5.61
N LEU A 224 -8.29 8.45 4.72
CA LEU A 224 -7.09 9.27 4.52
C LEU A 224 -6.96 10.41 5.54
N LEU A 225 -8.07 10.91 6.11
CA LEU A 225 -7.98 11.94 7.16
C LEU A 225 -7.46 11.38 8.49
N PHE A 226 -7.83 10.14 8.85
CA PHE A 226 -7.63 9.65 10.22
C PHE A 226 -6.92 8.28 10.30
N GLY A 227 -6.83 7.51 9.20
CA GLY A 227 -6.18 6.21 9.17
C GLY A 227 -4.67 6.29 9.44
N GLU A 228 -4.12 5.32 10.15
CA GLU A 228 -2.68 5.22 10.39
C GLU A 228 -1.94 4.78 9.11
N ASN A 229 -2.43 3.73 8.44
CA ASN A 229 -1.92 3.27 7.15
C ASN A 229 -3.03 3.43 6.11
N VAL A 230 -2.67 3.81 4.90
CA VAL A 230 -3.57 3.71 3.76
C VAL A 230 -3.57 2.26 3.25
N MET A 231 -4.76 1.77 2.87
CA MET A 231 -4.92 0.51 2.16
C MET A 231 -5.55 0.81 0.81
N VAL A 232 -4.88 0.44 -0.25
CA VAL A 232 -5.35 0.64 -1.63
C VAL A 232 -5.68 -0.71 -2.24
N ILE A 233 -6.86 -0.80 -2.85
CA ILE A 233 -7.21 -1.90 -3.74
C ILE A 233 -7.08 -1.36 -5.16
N ALA A 234 -6.25 -2.00 -5.97
CA ALA A 234 -6.08 -1.62 -7.37
C ALA A 234 -6.22 -2.86 -8.28
N ARG A 235 -6.68 -2.65 -9.48
CA ARG A 235 -6.76 -3.70 -10.51
C ARG A 235 -5.78 -3.42 -11.63
N LYS A 236 -5.14 -4.48 -12.14
CA LYS A 236 -4.38 -4.41 -13.39
C LYS A 236 -5.33 -4.02 -14.51
N THR A 237 -5.00 -2.94 -15.20
CA THR A 237 -5.80 -2.50 -16.37
C THR A 237 -5.67 -3.52 -17.51
N LEU A 238 -6.76 -3.71 -18.22
CA LEU A 238 -6.73 -4.42 -19.50
C LEU A 238 -6.00 -3.49 -20.47
N GLY A 239 -4.72 -3.75 -20.73
CA GLY A 239 -3.89 -2.99 -21.67
C GLY A 239 -4.38 -3.13 -23.10
#